data_fa58e5246ecb3cb365d1f713f4a0dd32
#
_entry.id   fa58e5246ecb3cb365d1f713f4a0dd32
#
_cell.length_a   1.000
_cell.length_b   1.000
_cell.length_c   1.000
_cell.angle_alpha   90.00
_cell.angle_beta   90.00
_cell.angle_gamma   90.00
#
_symmetry.space_group_name_H-M   'P 1'
#
loop_
_entity.id
_entity.type
_entity.pdbx_description
1 polymer ?
#
loop_
_entity_poly.entity_id
_entity_poly.type
_entity_poly.pdbx_seq_one_letter_code
_entity_poly.pdbx_strand_id
1 'polypeptide(L)'
;MQSLEVLQHGIVDIEGLIPDSSNGAIKVSFTKENNTVEAIIKPTVSIRPLWDFPNRDLNNREYATFLFDQELGLNMVPPTVLRDLEGIGQLLAQEWIEEIDNDLVIVKSPDEIPKEYLKVLQGYDELNKLITLAHKDTKQLRNL
;
A
#
# COMPACT_ATOMS: atom_id res chain seq x y z
N MET A 1 -3.11 14.24 10.54
CA MET A 1 -4.10 13.43 9.82
C MET A 1 -4.77 12.49 10.82
N GLN A 2 -6.08 12.60 10.97
CA GLN A 2 -6.85 11.88 12.00
C GLN A 2 -6.77 10.35 11.86
N SER A 3 -6.82 9.84 10.63
CA SER A 3 -6.73 8.40 10.38
C SER A 3 -5.41 7.79 10.86
N LEU A 4 -4.29 8.49 10.67
CA LEU A 4 -2.98 8.02 11.14
C LEU A 4 -2.95 7.83 12.66
N GLU A 5 -3.53 8.76 13.39
CA GLU A 5 -3.60 8.71 14.85
C GLU A 5 -4.42 7.50 15.32
N VAL A 6 -5.55 7.25 14.69
CA VAL A 6 -6.42 6.11 15.00
C VAL A 6 -5.75 4.79 14.64
N LEU A 7 -5.10 4.71 13.47
CA LEU A 7 -4.36 3.52 13.07
C LEU A 7 -3.21 3.20 14.03
N GLN A 8 -2.49 4.23 14.49
CA GLN A 8 -1.31 4.05 15.33
C GLN A 8 -1.68 3.71 16.77
N HIS A 9 -2.75 4.27 17.31
CA HIS A 9 -3.07 4.21 18.73
C HIS A 9 -4.44 3.63 19.07
N GLY A 10 -5.28 3.37 18.06
CA GLY A 10 -6.63 2.85 18.27
C GLY A 10 -6.65 1.42 18.79
N ILE A 11 -7.75 1.05 19.40
CA ILE A 11 -8.02 -0.32 19.84
C ILE A 11 -8.53 -1.11 18.65
N VAL A 12 -7.95 -2.30 18.44
CA VAL A 12 -8.30 -3.15 17.30
C VAL A 12 -9.51 -4.02 17.59
N ASP A 13 -10.39 -4.14 16.60
CA ASP A 13 -11.46 -5.13 16.56
C ASP A 13 -11.34 -5.91 15.23
N ILE A 14 -11.18 -7.21 15.32
CA ILE A 14 -10.94 -8.06 14.15
C ILE A 14 -12.27 -8.43 13.50
N GLU A 15 -12.44 -8.09 12.22
CA GLU A 15 -13.64 -8.40 11.45
C GLU A 15 -13.53 -9.73 10.71
N GLY A 16 -12.37 -10.06 10.15
CA GLY A 16 -12.15 -11.34 9.48
C GLY A 16 -10.98 -11.35 8.52
N LEU A 17 -10.71 -12.54 7.96
CA LEU A 17 -9.69 -12.72 6.94
C LEU A 17 -10.19 -12.21 5.58
N ILE A 18 -9.29 -11.63 4.81
CA ILE A 18 -9.59 -11.23 3.43
C ILE A 18 -9.38 -12.44 2.53
N PRO A 19 -10.42 -12.89 1.81
CA PRO A 19 -10.27 -13.98 0.84
C PRO A 19 -9.23 -13.65 -0.22
N ASP A 20 -8.50 -14.66 -0.66
CA ASP A 20 -7.48 -14.57 -1.74
C ASP A 20 -6.28 -13.68 -1.40
N SER A 21 -6.10 -13.29 -0.15
CA SER A 21 -4.90 -12.57 0.27
C SER A 21 -3.70 -13.51 0.38
N SER A 22 -2.65 -13.24 -0.39
CA SER A 22 -1.42 -14.03 -0.36
C SER A 22 -0.58 -13.81 0.90
N ASN A 23 -0.82 -12.71 1.64
CA ASN A 23 -0.01 -12.30 2.79
C ASN A 23 -0.75 -12.41 4.13
N GLY A 24 -1.87 -13.12 4.15
CA GLY A 24 -2.65 -13.28 5.39
C GLY A 24 -3.23 -11.98 5.90
N ALA A 25 -3.68 -11.11 5.00
CA ALA A 25 -4.27 -9.83 5.37
C ALA A 25 -5.59 -10.02 6.11
N ILE A 26 -5.81 -9.21 7.14
CA ILE A 26 -6.97 -9.29 8.02
C ILE A 26 -7.69 -7.95 8.01
N LYS A 27 -9.00 -7.97 7.82
CA LYS A 27 -9.81 -6.76 7.92
C LYS A 27 -10.14 -6.50 9.39
N VAL A 28 -9.93 -5.27 9.82
CA VAL A 28 -10.11 -4.85 11.20
C VAL A 28 -10.74 -3.46 11.24
N SER A 29 -11.19 -3.05 12.43
CA SER A 29 -11.43 -1.65 12.73
C SER A 29 -10.55 -1.22 13.89
N PHE A 30 -10.09 0.02 13.85
CA PHE A 30 -9.40 0.68 14.95
C PHE A 30 -10.25 1.81 15.48
N THR A 31 -10.39 1.88 16.79
CA THR A 31 -11.18 2.92 17.44
C THR A 31 -10.33 3.65 18.46
N LYS A 32 -10.29 4.97 18.35
CA LYS A 32 -9.69 5.86 19.33
C LYS A 32 -10.67 6.96 19.66
N GLU A 33 -11.06 7.05 20.92
CA GLU A 33 -12.10 7.96 21.37
C GLU A 33 -13.42 7.68 20.61
N ASN A 34 -13.97 8.64 19.89
CA ASN A 34 -15.19 8.48 19.11
C ASN A 34 -14.93 8.24 17.60
N ASN A 35 -13.67 8.01 17.24
CA ASN A 35 -13.28 7.86 15.85
C ASN A 35 -12.94 6.40 15.54
N THR A 36 -13.62 5.84 14.56
CA THR A 36 -13.37 4.47 14.07
C THR A 36 -12.89 4.53 12.63
N VAL A 37 -11.81 3.80 12.35
CA VAL A 37 -11.25 3.67 11.00
C VAL A 37 -11.22 2.20 10.64
N GLU A 38 -11.83 1.85 9.53
CA GLU A 38 -11.67 0.51 8.96
C GLU A 38 -10.31 0.38 8.30
N ALA A 39 -9.68 -0.76 8.47
CA ALA A 39 -8.32 -0.97 8.02
C ALA A 39 -8.08 -2.43 7.64
N ILE A 40 -6.98 -2.62 6.92
CA ILE A 40 -6.39 -3.91 6.66
C ILE A 40 -5.09 -3.99 7.45
N ILE A 41 -4.86 -5.11 8.12
CA ILE A 41 -3.57 -5.36 8.76
C ILE A 41 -2.86 -6.53 8.08
N LYS A 42 -1.55 -6.42 7.99
CA LYS A 42 -0.68 -7.44 7.42
C LYS A 42 0.41 -7.79 8.44
N PRO A 43 0.18 -8.86 9.24
CA PRO A 43 1.20 -9.28 10.21
C PRO A 43 2.48 -9.70 9.52
N THR A 44 3.62 -9.27 10.04
CA THR A 44 4.94 -9.60 9.46
C THR A 44 5.18 -11.11 9.43
N VAL A 45 4.72 -11.83 10.44
CA VAL A 45 4.86 -13.29 10.53
C VAL A 45 4.11 -14.04 9.42
N SER A 46 3.10 -13.41 8.82
CA SER A 46 2.29 -13.99 7.74
C SER A 46 2.86 -13.72 6.35
N ILE A 47 3.88 -12.89 6.23
CA ILE A 47 4.49 -12.55 4.95
C ILE A 47 5.28 -13.74 4.43
N ARG A 48 5.00 -14.14 3.19
CA ARG A 48 5.78 -15.18 2.51
C ARG A 48 7.05 -14.56 1.93
N PRO A 49 8.25 -15.09 2.26
CA PRO A 49 9.48 -14.62 1.64
C PRO A 49 9.43 -14.84 0.12
N LEU A 50 9.85 -13.83 -0.63
CA LEU A 50 10.04 -13.96 -2.07
C LEU A 50 11.46 -14.45 -2.34
N TRP A 51 11.66 -15.17 -3.44
CA TRP A 51 12.97 -15.73 -3.77
C TRP A 51 14.06 -14.66 -3.95
N ASP A 52 13.68 -13.49 -4.48
CA ASP A 52 14.56 -12.33 -4.68
C ASP A 52 14.59 -11.38 -3.49
N PHE A 53 13.64 -11.52 -2.55
CA PHE A 53 13.55 -10.75 -1.31
C PHE A 53 13.26 -11.71 -0.15
N PRO A 54 14.29 -12.45 0.31
CA PRO A 54 14.08 -13.50 1.33
C PRO A 54 13.75 -12.97 2.72
N ASN A 55 14.05 -11.70 3.00
CA ASN A 55 13.70 -11.07 4.25
C ASN A 55 12.22 -10.68 4.25
N ARG A 56 11.56 -10.83 5.38
CA ARG A 56 10.15 -10.45 5.49
C ARG A 56 10.00 -8.94 5.67
N ASP A 57 10.53 -8.15 4.75
CA ASP A 57 10.58 -6.70 4.81
C ASP A 57 9.53 -5.99 3.94
N LEU A 58 8.56 -6.74 3.40
CA LEU A 58 7.53 -6.18 2.52
C LEU A 58 6.74 -5.04 3.20
N ASN A 59 6.41 -5.20 4.49
CA ASN A 59 5.72 -4.16 5.24
C ASN A 59 6.55 -2.87 5.34
N ASN A 60 7.84 -3.00 5.55
CA ASN A 60 8.75 -1.84 5.58
C ASN A 60 8.77 -1.11 4.23
N ARG A 61 8.73 -1.86 3.13
CA ARG A 61 8.70 -1.30 1.78
C ARG A 61 7.40 -0.59 1.49
N GLU A 62 6.27 -1.16 1.89
CA GLU A 62 4.97 -0.52 1.74
C GLU A 62 4.87 0.75 2.59
N TYR A 63 5.38 0.72 3.81
CA TYR A 63 5.42 1.89 4.67
C TYR A 63 6.32 2.99 4.08
N ALA A 64 7.47 2.62 3.56
CA ALA A 64 8.38 3.56 2.88
C ALA A 64 7.69 4.21 1.66
N THR A 65 6.91 3.43 0.92
CA THR A 65 6.13 3.95 -0.22
C THR A 65 5.11 5.00 0.24
N PHE A 66 4.44 4.75 1.36
CA PHE A 66 3.51 5.73 1.94
C PHE A 66 4.23 7.01 2.36
N LEU A 67 5.37 6.90 3.04
CA LEU A 67 6.15 8.07 3.45
C LEU A 67 6.61 8.89 2.24
N PHE A 68 7.05 8.21 1.18
CA PHE A 68 7.46 8.85 -0.07
C PHE A 68 6.30 9.58 -0.72
N ASP A 69 5.13 8.95 -0.77
CA ASP A 69 3.90 9.55 -1.29
C ASP A 69 3.50 10.81 -0.51
N GLN A 70 3.61 10.76 0.81
CA GLN A 70 3.34 11.92 1.67
C GLN A 70 4.33 13.06 1.41
N GLU A 71 5.60 12.76 1.29
CA GLU A 71 6.66 13.76 1.04
C GLU A 71 6.45 14.45 -0.31
N LEU A 72 6.02 13.71 -1.32
CA LEU A 72 5.74 14.25 -2.64
C LEU A 72 4.35 14.90 -2.75
N GLY A 73 3.48 14.72 -1.76
CA GLY A 73 2.12 15.28 -1.78
C GLY A 73 1.21 14.67 -2.83
N LEU A 74 1.45 13.43 -3.25
CA LEU A 74 0.67 12.80 -4.32
C LEU A 74 -0.68 12.28 -3.84
N ASN A 75 -0.79 11.91 -2.57
CA ASN A 75 -2.01 11.35 -1.96
C ASN A 75 -2.58 10.13 -2.69
N MET A 76 -1.69 9.28 -3.18
CA MET A 76 -2.06 8.05 -3.91
C MET A 76 -2.13 6.83 -2.99
N VAL A 77 -1.42 6.86 -1.87
CA VAL A 77 -1.36 5.76 -0.92
C VAL A 77 -2.22 6.09 0.29
N PRO A 78 -3.15 5.21 0.69
CA PRO A 78 -3.95 5.44 1.90
C PRO A 78 -3.08 5.56 3.15
N PRO A 79 -3.59 6.19 4.22
CA PRO A 79 -2.86 6.25 5.49
C PRO A 79 -2.35 4.88 5.92
N THR A 80 -1.07 4.80 6.23
CA THR A 80 -0.36 3.55 6.52
C THR A 80 0.55 3.75 7.73
N VAL A 81 0.57 2.79 8.64
CA VAL A 81 1.47 2.79 9.80
C VAL A 81 2.11 1.43 9.98
N LEU A 82 3.28 1.41 10.61
CA LEU A 82 3.86 0.21 11.20
C LEU A 82 3.54 0.21 12.68
N ARG A 83 3.11 -0.92 13.19
CA ARG A 83 2.64 -1.02 14.57
C ARG A 83 2.95 -2.40 15.13
N ASP A 84 3.11 -2.47 16.43
CA ASP A 84 3.21 -3.73 17.17
C ASP A 84 1.93 -3.91 18.00
N LEU A 85 1.22 -5.01 17.78
CA LEU A 85 0.02 -5.35 18.54
C LEU A 85 0.29 -6.58 19.39
N GLU A 86 -0.12 -6.50 20.65
CA GLU A 86 -0.03 -7.62 21.56
C GLU A 86 -0.77 -8.85 20.99
N GLY A 87 -0.10 -9.99 21.00
CA GLY A 87 -0.65 -11.24 20.47
C GLY A 87 -0.49 -11.44 18.95
N ILE A 88 -0.17 -10.38 18.20
CA ILE A 88 0.02 -10.47 16.75
C ILE A 88 1.47 -10.14 16.36
N GLY A 89 2.10 -9.22 17.09
CA GLY A 89 3.45 -8.74 16.80
C GLY A 89 3.46 -7.57 15.82
N GLN A 90 4.58 -7.41 15.14
CA GLN A 90 4.74 -6.33 14.16
C GLN A 90 3.82 -6.53 12.95
N LEU A 91 3.22 -5.45 12.52
CA LEU A 91 2.31 -5.45 11.38
C LEU A 91 2.32 -4.09 10.67
N LEU A 92 1.84 -4.12 9.44
CA LEU A 92 1.45 -2.93 8.72
C LEU A 92 -0.07 -2.77 8.87
N ALA A 93 -0.53 -1.56 9.16
CA ALA A 93 -1.94 -1.21 9.15
C ALA A 93 -2.18 -0.11 8.13
N GLN A 94 -3.13 -0.33 7.24
CA GLN A 94 -3.47 0.62 6.19
C GLN A 94 -4.98 0.83 6.17
N GLU A 95 -5.40 2.08 6.00
CA GLU A 95 -6.81 2.41 5.92
C GLU A 95 -7.48 1.66 4.78
N TRP A 96 -8.63 1.06 5.06
CA TRP A 96 -9.44 0.38 4.07
C TRP A 96 -10.16 1.40 3.20
N ILE A 97 -9.99 1.27 1.89
CA ILE A 97 -10.70 2.10 0.93
C ILE A 97 -11.78 1.23 0.29
N GLU A 98 -13.03 1.63 0.47
CA GLU A 98 -14.15 0.97 -0.20
C GLU A 98 -14.02 1.12 -1.71
N GLU A 99 -14.19 0.03 -2.43
CA GLU A 99 -14.31 0.13 -3.87
C GLU A 99 -15.60 0.87 -4.22
N ILE A 100 -15.46 1.89 -5.04
CA ILE A 100 -16.63 2.55 -5.61
C ILE A 100 -17.19 1.59 -6.66
N ASP A 101 -18.33 1.01 -6.32
CA ASP A 101 -19.02 0.05 -7.17
C ASP A 101 -19.25 0.62 -8.58
N ASN A 102 -19.05 -0.22 -9.58
CA ASN A 102 -19.47 -0.04 -10.97
C ASN A 102 -18.58 0.79 -11.90
N ASP A 103 -17.45 1.30 -11.44
CA ASP A 103 -16.53 2.05 -12.31
C ASP A 103 -15.35 1.21 -12.79
N LEU A 104 -15.46 -0.12 -12.70
CA LEU A 104 -14.45 -1.00 -13.27
C LEU A 104 -14.55 -0.93 -14.79
N VAL A 105 -13.70 -0.12 -15.40
CA VAL A 105 -13.59 -0.03 -16.85
C VAL A 105 -12.68 -1.15 -17.33
N ILE A 106 -13.27 -2.16 -17.96
CA ILE A 106 -12.49 -3.20 -18.63
C ILE A 106 -12.14 -2.68 -20.02
N VAL A 107 -10.86 -2.34 -20.22
CA VAL A 107 -10.37 -1.83 -21.49
C VAL A 107 -9.71 -2.97 -22.25
N LYS A 108 -10.25 -3.31 -23.40
CA LYS A 108 -9.72 -4.36 -24.29
C LYS A 108 -8.72 -3.83 -25.30
N SER A 109 -8.76 -2.53 -25.61
CA SER A 109 -7.82 -1.88 -26.51
C SER A 109 -7.55 -0.45 -26.04
N PRO A 110 -6.40 0.15 -26.43
CA PRO A 110 -6.07 1.52 -26.03
C PRO A 110 -7.09 2.57 -26.46
N ASP A 111 -7.83 2.31 -27.53
CA ASP A 111 -8.84 3.25 -28.06
C ASP A 111 -10.08 3.36 -27.17
N GLU A 112 -10.28 2.38 -26.29
CA GLU A 112 -11.43 2.35 -25.36
C GLU A 112 -11.16 3.13 -24.07
N ILE A 113 -9.95 3.65 -23.89
CA ILE A 113 -9.58 4.37 -22.67
C ILE A 113 -10.28 5.74 -22.65
N PRO A 114 -11.10 6.02 -21.62
CA PRO A 114 -11.70 7.34 -21.48
C PRO A 114 -10.65 8.44 -21.41
N LYS A 115 -10.90 9.58 -22.06
CA LYS A 115 -9.94 10.70 -22.12
C LYS A 115 -9.53 11.21 -20.74
N GLU A 116 -10.41 11.12 -19.77
CA GLU A 116 -10.15 11.54 -18.39
C GLU A 116 -9.03 10.74 -17.71
N TYR A 117 -8.75 9.52 -18.18
CA TYR A 117 -7.66 8.68 -17.63
C TYR A 117 -6.34 8.83 -18.37
N LEU A 118 -6.31 9.52 -19.50
CA LEU A 118 -5.08 9.65 -20.31
C LEU A 118 -3.98 10.37 -19.56
N LYS A 119 -4.28 11.38 -18.74
CA LYS A 119 -3.29 12.10 -17.95
C LYS A 119 -2.65 11.20 -16.90
N VAL A 120 -3.44 10.32 -16.28
CA VAL A 120 -2.94 9.36 -15.29
C VAL A 120 -1.98 8.39 -15.95
N LEU A 121 -2.35 7.85 -17.12
CA LEU A 121 -1.50 6.94 -17.89
C LEU A 121 -0.20 7.60 -18.33
N GLN A 122 -0.25 8.86 -18.76
CA GLN A 122 0.97 9.63 -19.08
C GLN A 122 1.89 9.76 -17.87
N GLY A 123 1.33 9.99 -16.68
CA GLY A 123 2.11 10.04 -15.45
C GLY A 123 2.83 8.73 -15.15
N TYR A 124 2.18 7.59 -15.38
CA TYR A 124 2.82 6.28 -15.24
C TYR A 124 3.95 6.07 -16.26
N ASP A 125 3.75 6.48 -17.50
CA ASP A 125 4.80 6.39 -18.53
C ASP A 125 6.02 7.22 -18.17
N GLU A 126 5.83 8.44 -17.68
CA GLU A 126 6.91 9.32 -17.23
C GLU A 126 7.67 8.71 -16.06
N LEU A 127 6.95 8.16 -15.08
CA LEU A 127 7.54 7.50 -13.92
C LEU A 127 8.36 6.28 -14.35
N ASN A 128 7.83 5.46 -15.26
CA ASN A 128 8.55 4.28 -15.77
C ASN A 128 9.83 4.67 -16.51
N LYS A 129 9.82 5.75 -17.26
CA LYS A 129 11.03 6.27 -17.92
C LYS A 129 12.09 6.68 -16.88
N LEU A 130 11.68 7.38 -15.83
CA LEU A 130 12.60 7.79 -14.75
C LEU A 130 13.19 6.59 -14.02
N ILE A 131 12.39 5.59 -13.70
CA ILE A 131 12.84 4.36 -13.06
C ILE A 131 13.85 3.61 -13.96
N THR A 132 13.60 3.55 -15.25
CA THR A 132 14.49 2.92 -16.23
C THR A 132 15.83 3.63 -16.31
N LEU A 133 15.84 4.96 -16.31
CA LEU A 133 17.05 5.76 -16.31
C LEU A 133 17.87 5.55 -15.03
N ALA A 134 17.22 5.58 -13.88
CA ALA A 134 17.86 5.34 -12.60
C ALA A 134 18.51 3.95 -12.54
N HIS A 135 17.87 2.94 -13.14
CA HIS A 135 18.39 1.58 -13.22
C HIS A 135 19.65 1.50 -14.09
N LYS A 136 19.68 2.21 -15.20
CA LYS A 136 20.86 2.30 -16.07
C LYS A 136 22.05 2.92 -15.36
N ASP A 137 21.82 4.03 -14.67
CA ASP A 137 22.87 4.75 -13.94
C ASP A 137 23.47 3.89 -12.82
N THR A 138 22.63 3.18 -12.07
CA THR A 138 23.06 2.26 -11.03
C THR A 138 23.90 1.12 -11.61
N LYS A 139 23.52 0.60 -12.78
CA LYS A 139 24.23 -0.47 -13.46
C LYS A 139 25.61 -0.01 -13.97
N GLN A 140 25.70 1.20 -14.47
CA GLN A 140 26.97 1.81 -14.88
C GLN A 140 27.93 2.01 -13.69
N LEU A 141 27.41 2.46 -12.55
CA LEU A 141 28.19 2.65 -11.33
C LEU A 141 28.75 1.31 -10.79
N ARG A 142 28.04 0.21 -10.96
CA ARG A 142 28.50 -1.12 -10.54
C ARG A 142 29.62 -1.68 -11.41
N ASN A 143 29.73 -1.20 -12.64
CA ASN A 143 30.74 -1.65 -13.60
C ASN A 143 32.02 -0.81 -13.57
N LEU A 144 32.09 0.20 -12.68
CA LEU A 144 33.28 0.97 -12.39
C LEU A 144 34.09 0.31 -11.28
#